data_9eec2924031d200e2faf18fd0eb6b590
#
_entry.id   9eec2924031d200e2faf18fd0eb6b590
#
_cell.length_a   1.000
_cell.length_b   1.000
_cell.length_c   1.000
_cell.angle_alpha   90.00
_cell.angle_beta   90.00
_cell.angle_gamma   90.00
#
_symmetry.space_group_name_H-M   'P 1'
#
loop_
_entity.id
_entity.type
_entity.pdbx_description
1 polymer ?
#
loop_
_entity_poly.entity_id
_entity_poly.type
_entity_poly.pdbx_seq_one_letter_code
_entity_poly.pdbx_strand_id
1 'polypeptide(L)'
;MKKFDFTYEPGVILKEKYDVQAVLHEGKPLISIITAYYNAKQYFEQTFNSVLNQTFPWFEWIIVNDGSTKQEDVAFLKKIAEKDARIKVLDQKNAGAVNARNNGINQCQSDIVIILDADDLIDCRYLEMVYWGLLCNEEAKWAYTDSVGFHQMEYSWQKEFSSENMKEENILSYIAAIRKEVFADGTYDDTTKNNWEDWQLWLKLLAKGYQPFHIKKRMFWYRRLDTGMLSKIEEDPELKNSLQKKINKLAQDVPDGIRAVCPDNRKGLEFAQVNTYNWNRKLPYKKKKINVLFLLPHMECGCLLYTSD
;
A
#
# COMPACT_ATOMS: atom_id res chain seq x y z
N MET A 1 21.58 13.23 -8.08
CA MET A 1 20.43 12.29 -8.03
C MET A 1 20.96 10.87 -8.13
N LYS A 2 20.80 10.08 -7.08
CA LYS A 2 21.18 8.66 -7.12
C LYS A 2 20.13 7.92 -7.96
N LYS A 3 20.52 7.41 -9.12
CA LYS A 3 19.61 6.62 -9.94
C LYS A 3 19.44 5.25 -9.29
N PHE A 4 18.20 4.82 -9.12
CA PHE A 4 17.88 3.47 -8.70
C PHE A 4 18.28 2.48 -9.81
N ASP A 5 19.10 1.53 -9.45
CA ASP A 5 19.53 0.49 -10.38
C ASP A 5 18.70 -0.76 -10.16
N PHE A 6 17.74 -0.98 -11.04
CA PHE A 6 16.80 -2.10 -10.96
C PHE A 6 17.42 -3.44 -11.41
N THR A 7 18.70 -3.45 -11.81
CA THR A 7 19.38 -4.68 -12.24
C THR A 7 19.91 -5.50 -11.06
N TYR A 8 20.00 -4.89 -9.87
CA TYR A 8 20.48 -5.57 -8.66
C TYR A 8 19.36 -6.30 -7.93
N GLU A 9 19.70 -7.44 -7.32
CA GLU A 9 18.84 -8.07 -6.35
C GLU A 9 18.63 -7.12 -5.14
N PRO A 10 17.39 -6.98 -4.67
CA PRO A 10 17.07 -6.05 -3.61
C PRO A 10 18.00 -6.09 -2.38
N GLY A 11 18.29 -7.26 -1.86
CA GLY A 11 19.14 -7.39 -0.67
C GLY A 11 20.61 -6.99 -0.85
N VAL A 12 21.08 -6.91 -2.11
CA VAL A 12 22.48 -6.56 -2.45
C VAL A 12 22.63 -5.03 -2.50
N ILE A 13 21.65 -4.34 -3.06
CA ILE A 13 21.66 -2.86 -3.13
C ILE A 13 21.74 -2.25 -1.74
N LEU A 14 20.97 -2.79 -0.80
CA LEU A 14 20.94 -2.32 0.57
C LEU A 14 22.28 -2.48 1.28
N LYS A 15 23.00 -3.57 1.03
CA LYS A 15 24.29 -3.84 1.68
C LYS A 15 25.45 -3.01 1.13
N GLU A 16 25.46 -2.75 -0.17
CA GLU A 16 26.65 -2.17 -0.83
C GLU A 16 26.59 -0.65 -0.98
N LYS A 17 25.39 -0.06 -1.13
CA LYS A 17 25.25 1.37 -1.45
C LYS A 17 24.80 2.25 -0.27
N TYR A 18 24.27 1.66 0.78
CA TYR A 18 23.78 2.37 1.95
C TYR A 18 24.31 1.69 3.19
N ASP A 19 24.78 2.46 4.12
CA ASP A 19 25.11 1.96 5.45
C ASP A 19 23.82 1.59 6.18
N VAL A 20 23.31 0.41 5.81
CA VAL A 20 22.11 -0.15 6.40
C VAL A 20 22.27 -0.36 7.90
N GLN A 21 23.50 -0.63 8.35
CA GLN A 21 23.81 -0.80 9.76
C GLN A 21 23.63 0.54 10.51
N ALA A 22 24.02 1.67 9.89
CA ALA A 22 23.78 2.99 10.50
C ALA A 22 22.28 3.26 10.66
N VAL A 23 21.48 2.94 9.63
CA VAL A 23 20.01 3.10 9.70
C VAL A 23 19.38 2.14 10.71
N LEU A 24 19.87 0.90 10.82
CA LEU A 24 19.41 -0.07 11.80
C LEU A 24 19.86 0.29 13.23
N HIS A 25 21.04 0.85 13.40
CA HIS A 25 21.57 1.25 14.72
C HIS A 25 20.80 2.41 15.33
N GLU A 26 20.18 3.26 14.54
CA GLU A 26 19.28 4.30 15.07
C GLU A 26 17.94 3.76 15.57
N GLY A 27 17.63 2.49 15.32
CA GLY A 27 16.44 1.81 15.82
C GLY A 27 15.11 2.35 15.28
N LYS A 28 15.17 3.23 14.26
CA LYS A 28 13.97 3.81 13.65
C LYS A 28 13.52 3.01 12.44
N PRO A 29 12.22 2.73 12.31
CA PRO A 29 11.68 2.16 11.08
C PRO A 29 11.79 3.18 9.94
N LEU A 30 11.99 2.70 8.71
CA LEU A 30 12.01 3.52 7.50
C LEU A 30 10.61 3.68 6.88
N ILE A 31 9.72 2.75 7.17
CA ILE A 31 8.32 2.73 6.72
C ILE A 31 7.43 2.41 7.92
N SER A 32 6.33 3.13 8.06
CA SER A 32 5.23 2.77 8.96
C SER A 32 4.04 2.29 8.14
N ILE A 33 3.65 1.03 8.33
CA ILE A 33 2.41 0.47 7.79
C ILE A 33 1.32 0.72 8.82
N ILE A 34 0.16 1.21 8.38
CA ILE A 34 -0.98 1.48 9.25
C ILE A 34 -2.18 0.69 8.74
N THR A 35 -2.79 -0.07 9.61
CA THR A 35 -4.00 -0.85 9.31
C THR A 35 -5.10 -0.51 10.30
N ALA A 36 -6.23 0.00 9.80
CA ALA A 36 -7.46 0.06 10.58
C ALA A 36 -8.07 -1.34 10.64
N TYR A 37 -8.33 -1.84 11.85
CA TYR A 37 -8.82 -3.19 12.06
C TYR A 37 -10.13 -3.19 12.84
N TYR A 38 -11.16 -3.81 12.28
CA TYR A 38 -12.43 -4.03 12.97
C TYR A 38 -13.04 -5.37 12.54
N ASN A 39 -13.05 -6.37 13.45
CA ASN A 39 -13.63 -7.69 13.22
C ASN A 39 -13.19 -8.36 11.90
N ALA A 40 -11.93 -8.19 11.50
CA ALA A 40 -11.42 -8.52 10.17
C ALA A 40 -10.65 -9.86 10.09
N LYS A 41 -10.62 -10.67 11.16
CA LYS A 41 -9.83 -11.90 11.27
C LYS A 41 -9.99 -12.84 10.07
N GLN A 42 -11.18 -12.89 9.47
CA GLN A 42 -11.48 -13.79 8.35
C GLN A 42 -10.47 -13.67 7.20
N TYR A 43 -10.02 -12.46 6.89
CA TYR A 43 -9.10 -12.18 5.77
C TYR A 43 -7.73 -11.74 6.24
N PHE A 44 -7.64 -11.21 7.45
CA PHE A 44 -6.45 -10.55 7.96
C PHE A 44 -5.22 -11.47 8.07
N GLU A 45 -5.39 -12.77 8.25
CA GLU A 45 -4.26 -13.69 8.26
C GLU A 45 -3.49 -13.70 6.93
N GLN A 46 -4.19 -13.50 5.81
CA GLN A 46 -3.55 -13.38 4.49
C GLN A 46 -2.80 -12.04 4.37
N THR A 47 -3.41 -10.95 4.81
CA THR A 47 -2.76 -9.63 4.88
C THR A 47 -1.52 -9.69 5.77
N PHE A 48 -1.65 -10.31 6.95
CA PHE A 48 -0.57 -10.51 7.90
C PHE A 48 0.63 -11.22 7.28
N ASN A 49 0.37 -12.30 6.56
CA ASN A 49 1.42 -13.06 5.90
C ASN A 49 2.06 -12.24 4.76
N SER A 50 1.31 -11.44 4.00
CA SER A 50 1.85 -10.60 2.94
C SER A 50 2.81 -9.53 3.47
N VAL A 51 2.54 -8.98 4.66
CA VAL A 51 3.41 -8.00 5.32
C VAL A 51 4.66 -8.66 5.93
N LEU A 52 4.52 -9.80 6.60
CA LEU A 52 5.67 -10.46 7.22
C LEU A 52 6.65 -11.06 6.20
N ASN A 53 6.19 -11.34 4.98
CA ASN A 53 7.01 -11.85 3.90
C ASN A 53 7.69 -10.75 3.06
N GLN A 54 7.61 -9.48 3.48
CA GLN A 54 8.30 -8.40 2.77
C GLN A 54 9.82 -8.59 2.78
N THR A 55 10.43 -8.33 1.63
CA THR A 55 11.90 -8.35 1.48
C THR A 55 12.58 -7.19 2.20
N PHE A 56 11.84 -6.13 2.46
CA PHE A 56 12.29 -4.94 3.17
C PHE A 56 11.97 -5.07 4.66
N PRO A 57 12.97 -5.24 5.56
CA PRO A 57 12.72 -5.57 6.95
C PRO A 57 12.54 -4.35 7.88
N TRP A 58 12.88 -3.12 7.42
CA TRP A 58 12.93 -1.91 8.25
C TRP A 58 11.61 -1.16 8.27
N PHE A 59 10.57 -1.83 8.76
CA PHE A 59 9.26 -1.22 8.93
C PHE A 59 8.75 -1.43 10.36
N GLU A 60 7.82 -0.59 10.78
CA GLU A 60 6.89 -0.86 11.85
C GLU A 60 5.49 -1.07 11.27
N TRP A 61 4.68 -1.86 11.94
CA TRP A 61 3.29 -2.06 11.56
C TRP A 61 2.37 -1.71 12.72
N ILE A 62 1.61 -0.61 12.57
CA ILE A 62 0.66 -0.10 13.54
C ILE A 62 -0.73 -0.58 13.13
N ILE A 63 -1.27 -1.51 13.91
CA ILE A 63 -2.62 -2.04 13.71
C ILE A 63 -3.51 -1.35 14.73
N VAL A 64 -4.44 -0.53 14.26
CA VAL A 64 -5.38 0.18 15.13
C VAL A 64 -6.66 -0.63 15.22
N ASN A 65 -6.88 -1.27 16.36
CA ASN A 65 -8.11 -1.99 16.68
C ASN A 65 -9.22 -0.99 17.00
N ASP A 66 -10.08 -0.75 16.04
CA ASP A 66 -11.19 0.21 16.14
C ASP A 66 -12.40 -0.38 16.88
N GLY A 67 -12.15 -0.90 18.08
CA GLY A 67 -13.17 -1.42 18.96
C GLY A 67 -13.80 -2.73 18.50
N SER A 68 -12.99 -3.68 18.02
CA SER A 68 -13.47 -5.02 17.65
C SER A 68 -14.27 -5.67 18.77
N THR A 69 -15.45 -6.22 18.43
CA THR A 69 -16.41 -6.81 19.36
C THR A 69 -16.29 -8.34 19.49
N LYS A 70 -15.68 -9.00 18.50
CA LYS A 70 -15.50 -10.43 18.49
C LYS A 70 -14.28 -10.82 19.34
N GLN A 71 -14.47 -11.67 20.33
CA GLN A 71 -13.37 -12.12 21.21
C GLN A 71 -12.22 -12.79 20.45
N GLU A 72 -12.54 -13.52 19.37
CA GLU A 72 -11.53 -14.16 18.55
C GLU A 72 -10.63 -13.15 17.80
N ASP A 73 -11.14 -11.98 17.42
CA ASP A 73 -10.37 -10.91 16.80
C ASP A 73 -9.42 -10.27 17.81
N VAL A 74 -9.93 -9.96 19.01
CA VAL A 74 -9.12 -9.38 20.10
C VAL A 74 -8.00 -10.34 20.52
N ALA A 75 -8.31 -11.64 20.67
CA ALA A 75 -7.32 -12.66 21.01
C ALA A 75 -6.27 -12.83 19.90
N PHE A 76 -6.71 -12.75 18.65
CA PHE A 76 -5.83 -12.83 17.48
C PHE A 76 -4.85 -11.65 17.44
N LEU A 77 -5.32 -10.41 17.63
CA LEU A 77 -4.47 -9.23 17.64
C LEU A 77 -3.41 -9.29 18.74
N LYS A 78 -3.76 -9.73 19.94
CA LYS A 78 -2.78 -9.96 21.02
C LYS A 78 -1.70 -10.96 20.60
N LYS A 79 -2.11 -12.08 20.02
CA LYS A 79 -1.18 -13.13 19.59
C LYS A 79 -0.21 -12.66 18.50
N ILE A 80 -0.65 -11.83 17.55
CA ILE A 80 0.24 -11.35 16.48
C ILE A 80 1.21 -10.29 16.98
N ALA A 81 0.82 -9.44 17.93
CA ALA A 81 1.71 -8.46 18.54
C ALA A 81 2.89 -9.11 19.27
N GLU A 82 2.70 -10.32 19.80
CA GLU A 82 3.77 -11.08 20.45
C GLU A 82 4.72 -11.79 19.46
N LYS A 83 4.30 -11.94 18.19
CA LYS A 83 5.07 -12.70 17.20
C LYS A 83 6.21 -11.93 16.55
N ASP A 84 6.07 -10.63 16.44
CA ASP A 84 7.04 -9.78 15.73
C ASP A 84 7.13 -8.41 16.41
N ALA A 85 8.32 -8.04 16.87
CA ALA A 85 8.56 -6.79 17.59
C ALA A 85 8.27 -5.51 16.76
N ARG A 86 8.14 -5.65 15.44
CA ARG A 86 7.77 -4.54 14.55
C ARG A 86 6.28 -4.23 14.59
N ILE A 87 5.45 -5.11 15.17
CA ILE A 87 3.99 -4.96 15.23
C ILE A 87 3.59 -4.26 16.52
N LYS A 88 2.80 -3.21 16.38
CA LYS A 88 2.18 -2.48 17.48
C LYS A 88 0.67 -2.52 17.29
N VAL A 89 -0.06 -2.97 18.30
CA VAL A 89 -1.52 -2.93 18.32
C VAL A 89 -1.96 -1.78 19.22
N LEU A 90 -2.78 -0.90 18.70
CA LEU A 90 -3.38 0.22 19.41
C LEU A 90 -4.88 -0.03 19.52
N ASP A 91 -5.43 0.00 20.71
CA ASP A 91 -6.87 -0.12 20.94
C ASP A 91 -7.51 1.26 21.00
N GLN A 92 -8.64 1.44 20.31
CA GLN A 92 -9.47 2.62 20.45
C GLN A 92 -10.97 2.25 20.49
N LYS A 93 -11.80 3.18 20.96
CA LYS A 93 -13.25 3.06 20.83
C LYS A 93 -13.60 3.20 19.35
N ASN A 94 -14.53 2.39 18.86
CA ASN A 94 -14.96 2.44 17.45
C ASN A 94 -15.33 3.87 17.02
N ALA A 95 -14.59 4.37 16.06
CA ALA A 95 -14.73 5.72 15.50
C ALA A 95 -14.65 5.73 13.96
N GLY A 96 -14.53 4.55 13.34
CA GLY A 96 -14.43 4.34 11.89
C GLY A 96 -13.00 4.31 11.36
N ALA A 97 -12.84 3.74 10.18
CA ALA A 97 -11.52 3.45 9.58
C ALA A 97 -10.67 4.72 9.38
N VAL A 98 -11.27 5.85 8.99
CA VAL A 98 -10.55 7.13 8.83
C VAL A 98 -9.92 7.57 10.15
N ASN A 99 -10.69 7.55 11.24
CA ASN A 99 -10.17 7.91 12.55
C ASN A 99 -9.07 6.95 13.03
N ALA A 100 -9.24 5.65 12.76
CA ALA A 100 -8.23 4.65 13.08
C ALA A 100 -6.93 4.88 12.26
N ARG A 101 -7.04 5.18 10.97
CA ARG A 101 -5.88 5.54 10.13
C ARG A 101 -5.19 6.80 10.63
N ASN A 102 -5.95 7.86 10.94
CA ASN A 102 -5.40 9.10 11.47
C ASN A 102 -4.70 8.90 12.82
N ASN A 103 -5.27 8.07 13.71
CA ASN A 103 -4.62 7.70 14.96
C ASN A 103 -3.29 6.98 14.71
N GLY A 104 -3.27 6.02 13.78
CA GLY A 104 -2.04 5.33 13.39
C GLY A 104 -0.98 6.27 12.81
N ILE A 105 -1.37 7.21 11.92
CA ILE A 105 -0.47 8.23 11.36
C ILE A 105 0.19 9.07 12.46
N ASN A 106 -0.58 9.46 13.48
CA ASN A 106 -0.05 10.26 14.60
C ASN A 106 0.98 9.49 15.45
N GLN A 107 0.92 8.15 15.45
CA GLN A 107 1.81 7.28 16.23
C GLN A 107 3.01 6.77 15.43
N CYS A 108 3.06 7.00 14.12
CA CYS A 108 4.13 6.48 13.28
C CYS A 108 5.46 7.21 13.50
N GLN A 109 6.56 6.45 13.46
CA GLN A 109 7.92 6.95 13.71
C GLN A 109 8.72 7.21 12.43
N SER A 110 8.29 6.64 11.31
CA SER A 110 8.99 6.78 10.02
C SER A 110 8.55 8.01 9.24
N ASP A 111 9.36 8.37 8.24
CA ASP A 111 9.07 9.46 7.31
C ASP A 111 8.22 9.02 6.10
N ILE A 112 7.94 7.71 5.98
CA ILE A 112 7.10 7.13 4.93
C ILE A 112 5.98 6.31 5.57
N VAL A 113 4.75 6.64 5.19
CA VAL A 113 3.53 6.02 5.70
C VAL A 113 2.83 5.26 4.58
N ILE A 114 2.36 4.04 4.89
CA ILE A 114 1.54 3.22 4.00
C ILE A 114 0.27 2.85 4.73
N ILE A 115 -0.88 3.14 4.14
CA ILE A 115 -2.16 2.62 4.61
C ILE A 115 -2.40 1.29 3.93
N LEU A 116 -2.67 0.24 4.70
CA LEU A 116 -3.01 -1.09 4.20
C LEU A 116 -4.26 -1.58 4.92
N ASP A 117 -5.32 -1.85 4.18
CA ASP A 117 -6.55 -2.36 4.76
C ASP A 117 -6.40 -3.82 5.23
N ALA A 118 -7.24 -4.22 6.17
CA ALA A 118 -7.11 -5.48 6.90
C ALA A 118 -7.44 -6.74 6.07
N ASP A 119 -7.87 -6.57 4.83
CA ASP A 119 -8.29 -7.65 3.93
C ASP A 119 -7.54 -7.69 2.60
N ASP A 120 -6.61 -6.77 2.37
CA ASP A 120 -5.85 -6.65 1.14
C ASP A 120 -4.45 -7.26 1.23
N LEU A 121 -3.78 -7.43 0.08
CA LEU A 121 -2.47 -8.06 0.00
C LEU A 121 -1.48 -7.21 -0.77
N ILE A 122 -0.21 -7.29 -0.37
CA ILE A 122 0.90 -6.64 -1.07
C ILE A 122 1.95 -7.66 -1.52
N ASP A 123 2.57 -7.41 -2.67
CA ASP A 123 3.70 -8.21 -3.16
C ASP A 123 4.86 -8.18 -2.15
N CYS A 124 5.60 -9.27 -2.07
CA CYS A 124 6.70 -9.39 -1.10
C CYS A 124 7.80 -8.34 -1.25
N ARG A 125 7.86 -7.63 -2.37
CA ARG A 125 8.80 -6.53 -2.64
C ARG A 125 8.14 -5.15 -2.63
N TYR A 126 6.87 -5.05 -2.27
CA TYR A 126 6.14 -3.79 -2.32
C TYR A 126 6.85 -2.69 -1.52
N LEU A 127 7.17 -2.95 -0.26
CA LEU A 127 7.82 -1.97 0.62
C LEU A 127 9.17 -1.50 0.08
N GLU A 128 9.97 -2.42 -0.41
CA GLU A 128 11.27 -2.12 -0.99
C GLU A 128 11.16 -1.22 -2.22
N MET A 129 10.24 -1.56 -3.12
CA MET A 129 10.05 -0.83 -4.37
C MET A 129 9.56 0.60 -4.15
N VAL A 130 8.57 0.79 -3.27
CA VAL A 130 8.04 2.12 -2.98
C VAL A 130 9.04 2.97 -2.18
N TYR A 131 9.81 2.36 -1.28
CA TYR A 131 10.86 3.04 -0.54
C TYR A 131 11.93 3.61 -1.48
N TRP A 132 12.47 2.76 -2.36
CA TRP A 132 13.47 3.17 -3.33
C TRP A 132 12.92 4.14 -4.36
N GLY A 133 11.66 3.95 -4.77
CA GLY A 133 10.98 4.89 -5.65
C GLY A 133 10.98 6.31 -5.09
N LEU A 134 10.63 6.47 -3.83
CA LEU A 134 10.65 7.78 -3.17
C LEU A 134 12.07 8.28 -2.89
N LEU A 135 12.99 7.41 -2.48
CA LEU A 135 14.36 7.84 -2.17
C LEU A 135 15.09 8.38 -3.40
N CYS A 136 14.83 7.82 -4.59
CA CYS A 136 15.46 8.24 -5.83
C CYS A 136 14.74 9.42 -6.52
N ASN A 137 13.52 9.75 -6.08
CA ASN A 137 12.69 10.81 -6.65
C ASN A 137 12.20 11.73 -5.51
N GLU A 138 13.07 12.63 -5.09
CA GLU A 138 12.80 13.51 -3.94
C GLU A 138 11.62 14.46 -4.19
N GLU A 139 11.35 14.80 -5.45
CA GLU A 139 10.21 15.61 -5.87
C GLU A 139 8.86 14.90 -5.72
N ALA A 140 8.84 13.56 -5.76
CA ALA A 140 7.62 12.80 -5.58
C ALA A 140 7.20 12.76 -4.10
N LYS A 141 5.95 13.06 -3.81
CA LYS A 141 5.39 13.06 -2.46
C LYS A 141 4.75 11.73 -2.07
N TRP A 142 4.37 10.93 -3.05
CA TRP A 142 3.95 9.54 -2.82
C TRP A 142 4.37 8.65 -3.97
N ALA A 143 4.51 7.34 -3.69
CA ALA A 143 4.76 6.31 -4.68
C ALA A 143 3.62 5.30 -4.67
N TYR A 144 3.15 4.91 -5.85
CA TYR A 144 2.09 3.93 -6.01
C TYR A 144 2.42 2.89 -7.08
N THR A 145 1.70 1.78 -7.06
CA THR A 145 1.86 0.67 -8.01
C THR A 145 0.53 0.42 -8.73
N ASP A 146 0.61 -0.33 -9.81
CA ASP A 146 -0.59 -0.94 -10.41
C ASP A 146 -1.19 -1.95 -9.44
N SER A 147 -2.48 -2.24 -9.61
CA SER A 147 -3.21 -3.14 -8.74
C SER A 147 -4.01 -4.19 -9.50
N VAL A 148 -4.44 -5.21 -8.76
CA VAL A 148 -5.31 -6.28 -9.23
C VAL A 148 -6.48 -6.39 -8.27
N GLY A 149 -7.70 -6.34 -8.77
CA GLY A 149 -8.87 -6.75 -8.00
C GLY A 149 -8.96 -8.26 -7.97
N PHE A 150 -9.35 -8.82 -6.83
CA PHE A 150 -9.49 -10.27 -6.67
C PHE A 150 -10.64 -10.64 -5.73
N HIS A 151 -10.93 -11.91 -5.60
CA HIS A 151 -12.00 -12.53 -4.85
C HIS A 151 -13.31 -12.57 -5.64
N GLN A 152 -14.27 -11.66 -5.41
CA GLN A 152 -15.57 -11.67 -6.09
C GLN A 152 -15.53 -10.94 -7.45
N MET A 153 -14.58 -10.07 -7.67
CA MET A 153 -14.38 -9.39 -8.94
C MET A 153 -12.90 -9.34 -9.28
N GLU A 154 -12.56 -9.85 -10.46
CA GLU A 154 -11.19 -9.86 -10.97
C GLU A 154 -11.02 -8.80 -12.05
N TYR A 155 -10.02 -7.95 -11.88
CA TYR A 155 -9.63 -6.95 -12.86
C TYR A 155 -8.18 -6.52 -12.67
N SER A 156 -7.60 -5.97 -13.73
CA SER A 156 -6.31 -5.29 -13.67
C SER A 156 -6.52 -3.80 -13.70
N TRP A 157 -5.90 -3.07 -12.79
CA TRP A 157 -5.98 -1.64 -12.69
C TRP A 157 -4.63 -1.02 -13.01
N GLN A 158 -4.51 -0.51 -14.24
CA GLN A 158 -3.29 0.08 -14.80
C GLN A 158 -3.70 1.32 -15.58
N LYS A 159 -3.96 2.41 -14.85
CA LYS A 159 -4.34 3.69 -15.47
C LYS A 159 -3.14 4.62 -15.53
N GLU A 160 -3.02 5.34 -16.62
CA GLU A 160 -2.02 6.37 -16.75
C GLU A 160 -2.44 7.59 -15.93
N PHE A 161 -1.50 8.06 -15.10
CA PHE A 161 -1.75 9.17 -14.20
C PHE A 161 -1.70 10.51 -14.92
N SER A 162 -2.74 11.30 -14.69
CA SER A 162 -2.74 12.74 -14.96
C SER A 162 -3.63 13.45 -13.95
N SER A 163 -3.31 14.70 -13.65
CA SER A 163 -4.16 15.53 -12.78
C SER A 163 -5.55 15.73 -13.36
N GLU A 164 -5.68 15.81 -14.69
CA GLU A 164 -6.94 15.94 -15.39
C GLU A 164 -7.82 14.71 -15.15
N ASN A 165 -7.27 13.50 -15.34
CA ASN A 165 -8.02 12.27 -15.11
C ASN A 165 -8.42 12.13 -13.63
N MET A 166 -7.53 12.55 -12.70
CA MET A 166 -7.84 12.51 -11.26
C MET A 166 -8.98 13.43 -10.85
N LYS A 167 -9.25 14.50 -11.60
CA LYS A 167 -10.42 15.36 -11.36
C LYS A 167 -11.74 14.67 -11.69
N GLU A 168 -11.72 13.76 -12.66
CA GLU A 168 -12.91 13.11 -13.19
C GLU A 168 -13.18 11.75 -12.54
N GLU A 169 -12.09 11.00 -12.26
CA GLU A 169 -12.16 9.64 -11.74
C GLU A 169 -11.02 9.37 -10.75
N ASN A 170 -11.28 8.60 -9.70
CA ASN A 170 -10.21 8.08 -8.85
C ASN A 170 -9.44 6.99 -9.60
N ILE A 171 -8.36 7.39 -10.26
CA ILE A 171 -7.52 6.46 -11.04
C ILE A 171 -6.47 5.75 -10.21
N LEU A 172 -6.31 6.11 -8.94
CA LEU A 172 -5.40 5.46 -8.01
C LEU A 172 -6.13 4.46 -7.09
N SER A 173 -5.41 3.47 -6.66
CA SER A 173 -5.83 2.70 -5.48
C SER A 173 -5.59 3.52 -4.22
N TYR A 174 -6.28 3.20 -3.13
CA TYR A 174 -6.12 3.90 -1.85
C TYR A 174 -4.70 3.76 -1.27
N ILE A 175 -4.00 2.65 -1.61
CA ILE A 175 -2.67 2.35 -1.09
C ILE A 175 -1.57 3.08 -1.86
N ALA A 176 -0.73 3.75 -1.12
CA ALA A 176 0.52 4.33 -1.61
C ALA A 176 1.51 4.48 -0.45
N ALA A 177 2.79 4.56 -0.77
CA ALA A 177 3.79 5.02 0.18
C ALA A 177 3.86 6.55 0.12
N ILE A 178 3.50 7.21 1.21
CA ILE A 178 3.29 8.65 1.28
C ILE A 178 4.34 9.25 2.22
N ARG A 179 5.01 10.33 1.81
CA ARG A 179 5.89 11.07 2.72
C ARG A 179 5.07 11.67 3.86
N LYS A 180 5.46 11.40 5.10
CA LYS A 180 4.73 11.84 6.30
C LYS A 180 4.53 13.34 6.36
N GLU A 181 5.48 14.11 5.82
CA GLU A 181 5.41 15.56 5.80
C GLU A 181 4.14 16.13 5.15
N VAL A 182 3.52 15.39 4.19
CA VAL A 182 2.30 15.87 3.54
C VAL A 182 1.09 15.88 4.47
N PHE A 183 1.17 15.19 5.61
CA PHE A 183 0.12 15.16 6.61
C PHE A 183 0.22 16.30 7.63
N ALA A 184 1.26 17.15 7.56
CA ALA A 184 1.41 18.29 8.46
C ALA A 184 0.22 19.27 8.39
N ASP A 185 -0.39 19.41 7.22
CA ASP A 185 -1.54 20.29 6.96
C ASP A 185 -2.90 19.58 7.06
N GLY A 186 -2.92 18.39 7.62
CA GLY A 186 -4.13 17.58 7.80
C GLY A 186 -4.00 16.18 7.24
N THR A 187 -4.67 15.27 7.89
CA THR A 187 -4.75 13.85 7.55
C THR A 187 -6.01 13.58 6.72
N TYR A 188 -6.49 12.34 6.73
CA TYR A 188 -7.75 12.01 6.11
C TYR A 188 -8.92 12.76 6.75
N ASP A 189 -9.84 13.23 5.92
CA ASP A 189 -11.03 13.95 6.39
C ASP A 189 -12.05 12.97 6.98
N ASP A 190 -12.26 13.06 8.29
CA ASP A 190 -13.17 12.20 9.04
C ASP A 190 -14.66 12.53 8.84
N THR A 191 -14.99 13.68 8.24
CA THR A 191 -16.38 14.10 7.99
C THR A 191 -17.08 13.26 6.92
N THR A 192 -16.33 12.50 6.12
CA THR A 192 -16.88 11.66 5.03
C THR A 192 -17.28 10.27 5.46
N LYS A 193 -17.05 9.90 6.72
CA LYS A 193 -17.38 8.58 7.26
C LYS A 193 -16.85 7.41 6.40
N ASN A 194 -15.58 7.48 6.01
CA ASN A 194 -14.87 6.47 5.20
C ASN A 194 -15.36 6.34 3.74
N ASN A 195 -15.73 7.43 3.09
CA ASN A 195 -16.19 7.40 1.70
C ASN A 195 -15.33 8.29 0.82
N TRP A 196 -14.62 7.70 -0.16
CA TRP A 196 -13.71 8.37 -1.11
C TRP A 196 -12.66 9.27 -0.45
N GLU A 197 -12.26 8.92 0.79
CA GLU A 197 -11.27 9.67 1.57
C GLU A 197 -9.89 9.67 0.91
N ASP A 198 -9.55 8.59 0.20
CA ASP A 198 -8.34 8.46 -0.59
C ASP A 198 -8.34 9.43 -1.78
N TRP A 199 -9.43 9.48 -2.55
CA TRP A 199 -9.55 10.41 -3.67
C TRP A 199 -9.46 11.86 -3.22
N GLN A 200 -10.10 12.19 -2.10
CA GLN A 200 -10.00 13.53 -1.50
C GLN A 200 -8.57 13.87 -1.10
N LEU A 201 -7.84 12.90 -0.52
CA LEU A 201 -6.43 13.10 -0.19
C LEU A 201 -5.60 13.38 -1.45
N TRP A 202 -5.77 12.57 -2.50
CA TRP A 202 -5.02 12.76 -3.74
C TRP A 202 -5.28 14.13 -4.36
N LEU A 203 -6.54 14.59 -4.41
CA LEU A 203 -6.87 15.92 -4.92
C LEU A 203 -6.25 17.04 -4.07
N LYS A 204 -6.26 16.92 -2.74
CA LYS A 204 -5.59 17.88 -1.85
C LYS A 204 -4.09 17.97 -2.10
N LEU A 205 -3.43 16.84 -2.33
CA LEU A 205 -1.99 16.81 -2.64
C LEU A 205 -1.70 17.43 -4.01
N LEU A 206 -2.53 17.13 -5.01
CA LEU A 206 -2.42 17.70 -6.35
C LEU A 206 -2.68 19.21 -6.36
N ALA A 207 -3.63 19.70 -5.56
CA ALA A 207 -3.88 21.14 -5.40
C ALA A 207 -2.66 21.92 -4.88
N LYS A 208 -1.76 21.24 -4.17
CA LYS A 208 -0.46 21.79 -3.73
C LYS A 208 0.65 21.67 -4.80
N GLY A 209 0.33 21.16 -5.98
CA GLY A 209 1.30 20.92 -7.05
C GLY A 209 2.20 19.71 -6.81
N TYR A 210 1.87 18.86 -5.85
CA TYR A 210 2.65 17.64 -5.60
C TYR A 210 2.39 16.59 -6.67
N GLN A 211 3.41 15.79 -6.94
CA GLN A 211 3.35 14.74 -7.97
C GLN A 211 3.71 13.36 -7.38
N PRO A 212 3.13 12.27 -7.94
CA PRO A 212 3.46 10.91 -7.55
C PRO A 212 4.63 10.33 -8.33
N PHE A 213 5.20 9.25 -7.78
CA PHE A 213 6.05 8.32 -8.51
C PHE A 213 5.25 7.05 -8.84
N HIS A 214 5.20 6.65 -10.12
CA HIS A 214 4.45 5.48 -10.57
C HIS A 214 5.40 4.29 -10.81
N ILE A 215 5.20 3.24 -10.09
CA ILE A 215 5.84 1.94 -10.30
C ILE A 215 4.88 1.11 -11.15
N LYS A 216 5.14 1.02 -12.47
CA LYS A 216 4.30 0.31 -13.44
C LYS A 216 4.39 -1.23 -13.25
N LYS A 217 4.04 -1.71 -12.06
CA LYS A 217 3.96 -3.11 -11.68
C LYS A 217 2.75 -3.37 -10.80
N ARG A 218 2.13 -4.52 -10.99
CA ARG A 218 1.03 -5.00 -10.17
C ARG A 218 1.61 -5.56 -8.87
N MET A 219 1.59 -4.75 -7.82
CA MET A 219 2.18 -5.12 -6.52
C MET A 219 1.17 -5.01 -5.37
N PHE A 220 -0.09 -4.74 -5.70
CA PHE A 220 -1.17 -4.64 -4.76
C PHE A 220 -2.37 -5.44 -5.24
N TRP A 221 -2.96 -6.26 -4.35
CA TRP A 221 -4.18 -7.04 -4.58
C TRP A 221 -5.28 -6.49 -3.70
N TYR A 222 -6.27 -5.88 -4.35
CA TYR A 222 -7.44 -5.29 -3.73
C TYR A 222 -8.57 -6.32 -3.65
N ARG A 223 -8.98 -6.68 -2.44
CA ARG A 223 -10.07 -7.66 -2.24
C ARG A 223 -11.43 -7.01 -2.51
N ARG A 224 -12.16 -7.55 -3.48
CA ARG A 224 -13.50 -7.10 -3.82
C ARG A 224 -14.53 -7.96 -3.11
N LEU A 225 -15.33 -7.30 -2.26
CA LEU A 225 -16.43 -7.90 -1.52
C LEU A 225 -17.74 -7.21 -1.91
N ASP A 226 -18.82 -7.97 -2.12
CA ASP A 226 -20.15 -7.41 -2.44
C ASP A 226 -20.68 -6.55 -1.30
N THR A 227 -20.22 -6.81 -0.07
CA THR A 227 -20.56 -6.03 1.12
C THR A 227 -19.60 -4.85 1.37
N GLY A 228 -18.68 -4.60 0.43
CA GLY A 228 -17.67 -3.55 0.53
C GLY A 228 -18.25 -2.14 0.49
N MET A 229 -17.41 -1.18 0.86
CA MET A 229 -17.83 0.23 0.94
C MET A 229 -18.22 0.81 -0.42
N LEU A 230 -17.50 0.43 -1.48
CA LEU A 230 -17.81 0.86 -2.85
C LEU A 230 -19.20 0.42 -3.29
N SER A 231 -19.58 -0.82 -2.99
CA SER A 231 -20.92 -1.34 -3.32
C SER A 231 -22.01 -0.51 -2.62
N LYS A 232 -21.81 -0.15 -1.36
CA LYS A 232 -22.75 0.69 -0.61
C LYS A 232 -22.90 2.11 -1.19
N ILE A 233 -21.82 2.68 -1.71
CA ILE A 233 -21.88 4.01 -2.36
C ILE A 233 -22.64 3.91 -3.69
N GLU A 234 -22.45 2.82 -4.45
CA GLU A 234 -23.15 2.59 -5.72
C GLU A 234 -24.66 2.37 -5.52
N GLU A 235 -25.04 1.78 -4.39
CA GLU A 235 -26.45 1.52 -4.01
C GLU A 235 -27.16 2.75 -3.43
N ASP A 236 -26.41 3.82 -3.03
CA ASP A 236 -26.95 5.05 -2.44
C ASP A 236 -26.68 6.27 -3.36
N PRO A 237 -27.62 6.64 -4.25
CA PRO A 237 -27.44 7.77 -5.17
C PRO A 237 -27.31 9.13 -4.46
N GLU A 238 -27.93 9.32 -3.29
CA GLU A 238 -27.84 10.59 -2.56
C GLU A 238 -26.45 10.77 -1.95
N LEU A 239 -25.93 9.70 -1.32
CA LEU A 239 -24.56 9.66 -0.83
C LEU A 239 -23.57 9.90 -1.97
N LYS A 240 -23.70 9.16 -3.08
CA LYS A 240 -22.83 9.30 -4.26
C LYS A 240 -22.82 10.74 -4.79
N ASN A 241 -23.99 11.38 -4.93
CA ASN A 241 -24.11 12.76 -5.38
C ASN A 241 -23.46 13.75 -4.39
N SER A 242 -23.61 13.51 -3.11
CA SER A 242 -22.98 14.34 -2.06
C SER A 242 -21.46 14.26 -2.13
N LEU A 243 -20.91 13.05 -2.26
CA LEU A 243 -19.49 12.82 -2.40
C LEU A 243 -18.95 13.46 -3.71
N GLN A 244 -19.67 13.30 -4.83
CA GLN A 244 -19.28 13.88 -6.10
C GLN A 244 -19.20 15.41 -6.04
N LYS A 245 -20.15 16.07 -5.37
CA LYS A 245 -20.08 17.53 -5.16
C LYS A 245 -18.82 17.93 -4.39
N LYS A 246 -18.43 17.15 -3.38
CA LYS A 246 -17.22 17.41 -2.60
C LYS A 246 -15.96 17.22 -3.45
N ILE A 247 -15.89 16.14 -4.24
CA ILE A 247 -14.82 15.88 -5.20
C ILE A 247 -14.70 17.04 -6.21
N ASN A 248 -15.81 17.42 -6.83
CA ASN A 248 -15.83 18.50 -7.81
C ASN A 248 -15.34 19.83 -7.22
N LYS A 249 -15.64 20.10 -5.95
CA LYS A 249 -15.13 21.30 -5.26
C LYS A 249 -13.60 21.22 -5.09
N LEU A 250 -13.06 20.08 -4.62
CA LEU A 250 -11.62 19.91 -4.45
C LEU A 250 -10.87 19.93 -5.79
N ALA A 251 -11.49 19.39 -6.84
CA ALA A 251 -10.91 19.33 -8.18
C ALA A 251 -10.68 20.73 -8.82
N GLN A 252 -11.43 21.76 -8.38
CA GLN A 252 -11.27 23.14 -8.89
C GLN A 252 -9.89 23.73 -8.57
N ASP A 253 -9.30 23.34 -7.46
CA ASP A 253 -8.00 23.85 -7.00
C ASP A 253 -6.82 23.06 -7.59
N VAL A 254 -7.09 21.97 -8.31
CA VAL A 254 -6.04 21.10 -8.88
C VAL A 254 -5.55 21.67 -10.20
N PRO A 255 -4.25 21.98 -10.36
CA PRO A 255 -3.69 22.44 -11.63
C PRO A 255 -3.66 21.31 -12.65
N ASP A 256 -3.77 21.68 -13.94
CA ASP A 256 -3.55 20.76 -15.03
C ASP A 256 -2.08 20.49 -15.27
N GLY A 257 -1.76 19.43 -15.99
CA GLY A 257 -0.41 19.13 -16.44
C GLY A 257 0.46 18.37 -15.45
N ILE A 258 -0.03 18.04 -14.24
CA ILE A 258 0.73 17.19 -13.32
C ILE A 258 0.71 15.76 -13.86
N ARG A 259 1.90 15.16 -13.95
CA ARG A 259 2.11 13.77 -14.39
C ARG A 259 2.86 12.99 -13.32
N ALA A 260 2.70 11.69 -13.32
CA ALA A 260 3.53 10.86 -12.47
C ALA A 260 4.99 10.86 -12.95
N VAL A 261 5.92 10.95 -12.02
CA VAL A 261 7.30 10.62 -12.31
C VAL A 261 7.36 9.11 -12.56
N CYS A 262 7.87 8.72 -13.71
CA CYS A 262 8.07 7.32 -14.06
C CYS A 262 9.57 7.04 -14.20
N PRO A 263 10.03 5.82 -13.86
CA PRO A 263 11.36 5.40 -14.24
C PRO A 263 11.51 5.55 -15.76
N ASP A 264 12.70 5.99 -16.23
CA ASP A 264 12.98 6.08 -17.66
C ASP A 264 12.61 4.74 -18.33
N ASN A 265 11.64 4.76 -19.24
CA ASN A 265 11.09 3.57 -19.89
C ASN A 265 12.15 2.73 -20.61
N ARG A 266 13.27 3.33 -20.99
CA ARG A 266 14.41 2.62 -21.57
C ARG A 266 15.12 1.71 -20.56
N LYS A 267 15.00 2.00 -19.25
CA LYS A 267 15.50 1.17 -18.15
C LYS A 267 14.38 0.38 -17.45
N GLY A 268 13.14 0.80 -17.59
CA GLY A 268 11.97 0.13 -17.01
C GLY A 268 11.60 -1.18 -17.69
N LEU A 269 12.04 -1.41 -18.93
CA LEU A 269 11.91 -2.70 -19.60
C LEU A 269 12.77 -3.79 -18.93
N GLU A 270 13.93 -3.42 -18.43
CA GLU A 270 14.78 -4.32 -17.62
C GLU A 270 14.13 -4.66 -16.28
N PHE A 271 13.27 -3.79 -15.77
CA PHE A 271 12.47 -4.03 -14.58
C PHE A 271 11.54 -5.25 -14.72
N ALA A 272 11.03 -5.50 -15.91
CA ALA A 272 10.25 -6.71 -16.18
C ALA A 272 11.10 -7.98 -16.18
N GLN A 273 12.41 -7.87 -16.46
CA GLN A 273 13.35 -8.98 -16.50
C GLN A 273 13.95 -9.31 -15.12
N VAL A 274 13.90 -8.41 -14.16
CA VAL A 274 14.26 -8.69 -12.76
C VAL A 274 13.32 -9.71 -12.09
N ASN A 275 12.36 -10.24 -12.83
CA ASN A 275 11.57 -11.41 -12.43
C ASN A 275 12.34 -12.74 -12.42
N THR A 276 13.62 -12.75 -12.67
CA THR A 276 14.47 -13.86 -12.26
C THR A 276 14.69 -13.76 -10.75
N TYR A 277 13.61 -13.94 -10.04
CA TYR A 277 13.68 -14.30 -8.63
C TYR A 277 14.58 -15.54 -8.57
N ASN A 278 15.71 -15.42 -7.90
CA ASN A 278 16.53 -16.61 -7.65
C ASN A 278 15.79 -17.43 -6.58
N TRP A 279 14.90 -18.30 -7.03
CA TRP A 279 14.14 -19.24 -6.22
C TRP A 279 15.03 -20.18 -5.38
N ASN A 280 16.34 -20.15 -5.61
CA ASN A 280 17.34 -20.84 -4.81
C ASN A 280 17.67 -20.15 -3.49
N ARG A 281 17.04 -19.01 -3.17
CA ARG A 281 17.10 -18.44 -1.85
C ARG A 281 16.53 -19.47 -0.88
N LYS A 282 17.39 -20.14 -0.13
CA LYS A 282 16.98 -21.04 0.95
C LYS A 282 16.19 -20.21 1.95
N LEU A 283 14.87 -20.21 1.79
CA LEU A 283 13.99 -19.68 2.83
C LEU A 283 14.29 -20.44 4.11
N PRO A 284 14.42 -19.77 5.28
CA PRO A 284 14.78 -20.41 6.54
C PRO A 284 13.70 -21.35 7.10
N TYR A 285 12.72 -21.70 6.28
CA TYR A 285 11.62 -22.56 6.69
C TYR A 285 11.94 -24.02 6.40
N LYS A 286 12.12 -24.80 7.45
CA LYS A 286 12.11 -26.26 7.40
C LYS A 286 10.80 -26.70 6.72
N LYS A 287 10.97 -27.50 5.66
CA LYS A 287 9.94 -28.13 4.84
C LYS A 287 8.63 -28.45 5.58
N LYS A 288 7.64 -27.58 5.50
CA LYS A 288 6.23 -27.98 5.47
C LYS A 288 5.75 -27.64 4.07
N LYS A 289 5.08 -28.57 3.40
CA LYS A 289 4.46 -28.33 2.11
C LYS A 289 3.58 -27.09 2.24
N ILE A 290 3.97 -25.99 1.62
CA ILE A 290 3.15 -24.81 1.49
C ILE A 290 2.41 -25.00 0.18
N ASN A 291 1.12 -25.28 0.26
CA ASN A 291 0.27 -25.21 -0.92
C ASN A 291 0.05 -23.72 -1.20
N VAL A 292 0.82 -23.19 -2.13
CA VAL A 292 0.62 -21.82 -2.61
C VAL A 292 -0.35 -21.88 -3.76
N LEU A 293 -1.58 -21.49 -3.52
CA LEU A 293 -2.56 -21.28 -4.58
C LEU A 293 -2.31 -19.88 -5.16
N PHE A 294 -1.63 -19.82 -6.29
CA PHE A 294 -1.59 -18.61 -7.10
C PHE A 294 -2.88 -18.55 -7.93
N LEU A 295 -3.82 -17.75 -7.53
CA LEU A 295 -4.89 -17.30 -8.42
C LEU A 295 -4.29 -16.20 -9.29
N LEU A 296 -3.86 -16.55 -10.49
CA LEU A 296 -3.46 -15.59 -11.52
C LEU A 296 -4.69 -15.29 -12.38
N PRO A 297 -5.32 -14.12 -12.22
CA PRO A 297 -6.28 -13.67 -13.21
C PRO A 297 -5.50 -13.21 -14.45
N HIS A 298 -5.68 -13.90 -15.55
CA HIS A 298 -5.05 -13.68 -16.85
C HIS A 298 -3.56 -13.97 -16.97
N MET A 299 -3.29 -15.14 -17.53
CA MET A 299 -2.01 -15.46 -18.14
C MET A 299 -1.92 -14.80 -19.52
N GLU A 300 -1.58 -13.54 -19.56
CA GLU A 300 -0.94 -13.00 -20.76
C GLU A 300 0.56 -13.02 -20.54
N CYS A 301 1.21 -13.95 -21.28
CA CYS A 301 2.66 -14.15 -21.41
C CYS A 301 3.37 -14.80 -20.23
N GLY A 302 3.45 -16.14 -20.26
CA GLY A 302 4.69 -16.84 -19.95
C GLY A 302 5.12 -16.95 -18.50
N CYS A 303 4.21 -17.22 -17.55
CA CYS A 303 4.62 -17.76 -16.26
C CYS A 303 4.67 -19.29 -16.31
N LEU A 304 5.86 -19.84 -16.43
CA LEU A 304 6.13 -21.25 -16.20
C LEU A 304 5.99 -21.56 -14.71
N LEU A 305 5.00 -22.37 -14.39
CA LEU A 305 4.92 -23.08 -13.11
C LEU A 305 5.99 -24.17 -13.11
N TYR A 306 7.01 -24.01 -12.30
CA TYR A 306 7.89 -25.14 -11.96
C TYR A 306 7.36 -25.79 -10.67
N THR A 307 6.78 -26.97 -10.80
CA THR A 307 6.67 -27.90 -9.70
C THR A 307 7.98 -28.67 -9.64
N SER A 308 8.80 -28.46 -8.61
CA SER A 308 9.87 -29.39 -8.29
C SER A 308 9.34 -30.41 -7.29
N ASP A 309 9.46 -31.66 -7.64
CA ASP A 309 9.27 -32.83 -6.77
C ASP A 309 10.08 -32.77 -5.46
#